data_c31d23fdb140c68521cb7e235062ac90
#
_entry.id   c31d23fdb140c68521cb7e235062ac90
#
_cell.length_a   1.000
_cell.length_b   1.000
_cell.length_c   1.000
_cell.angle_alpha   90.00
_cell.angle_beta   90.00
_cell.angle_gamma   90.00
#
_symmetry.space_group_name_H-M   'P 1'
#
loop_
_entity.id
_entity.type
_entity.pdbx_description
1 polymer ?
#
loop_
_entity_poly.entity_id
_entity_poly.type
_entity_poly.pdbx_seq_one_letter_code
_entity_poly.pdbx_strand_id
1 'polypeptide(L)'
;MYVIQLAHLKGAHVLTTTSRANFEFVRTLGADEVIDYTETKFEDVVKDVDMVYDNVGGETMERSWQTLKRGGILVSAIGFPSEETANTLGVRCARVMLPKDIKYILSEVTNLVEAGNLKPHIRKLFPMKQAAQAHVLCETRHGRGRIVLHIAD
;
A
#
# COMPACT_ATOMS: atom_id res chain seq x y z
N MET A 1 1.31 3.88 -0.33
CA MET A 1 1.30 5.26 0.18
C MET A 1 0.63 5.36 1.56
N TYR A 2 -0.69 5.12 1.71
CA TYR A 2 -1.36 5.21 3.02
C TYR A 2 -0.95 4.13 4.01
N VAL A 3 -0.74 2.90 3.54
CA VAL A 3 -0.30 1.78 4.40
C VAL A 3 1.04 2.07 5.07
N ILE A 4 1.99 2.68 4.35
CA ILE A 4 3.29 3.09 4.92
C ILE A 4 3.07 4.04 6.10
N GLN A 5 2.28 5.11 5.90
CA GLN A 5 2.00 6.10 6.94
C GLN A 5 1.30 5.47 8.16
N LEU A 6 0.29 4.62 7.92
CA LEU A 6 -0.45 3.96 8.99
C LEU A 6 0.41 2.95 9.78
N ALA A 7 1.27 2.20 9.09
CA ALA A 7 2.19 1.27 9.74
C ALA A 7 3.22 2.03 10.59
N HIS A 8 3.83 3.07 10.03
CA HIS A 8 4.76 3.94 10.75
C HIS A 8 4.10 4.60 11.98
N LEU A 9 2.88 5.13 11.83
CA LEU A 9 2.10 5.70 12.94
C LEU A 9 1.83 4.70 14.07
N LYS A 10 1.74 3.41 13.74
CA LYS A 10 1.59 2.32 14.71
C LYS A 10 2.91 1.82 15.29
N GLY A 11 4.03 2.45 14.95
CA GLY A 11 5.36 2.08 15.44
C GLY A 11 5.98 0.86 14.77
N ALA A 12 5.46 0.45 13.61
CA ALA A 12 6.06 -0.65 12.87
C ALA A 12 7.36 -0.18 12.16
N HIS A 13 8.35 -1.07 12.07
CA HIS A 13 9.47 -0.92 11.15
C HIS A 13 8.99 -1.27 9.74
N VAL A 14 9.03 -0.30 8.83
CA VAL A 14 8.37 -0.38 7.53
C VAL A 14 9.38 -0.57 6.41
N LEU A 15 9.36 -1.75 5.80
CA LEU A 15 10.06 -2.05 4.55
C LEU A 15 9.08 -1.89 3.39
N THR A 16 9.51 -1.28 2.29
CA THR A 16 8.67 -1.14 1.09
C THR A 16 9.47 -1.36 -0.18
N THR A 17 8.80 -1.88 -1.21
CA THR A 17 9.38 -2.03 -2.54
C THR A 17 8.88 -0.92 -3.45
N THR A 18 9.77 -0.29 -4.21
CA THR A 18 9.42 0.70 -5.22
C THR A 18 10.58 0.88 -6.22
N SER A 19 10.37 1.58 -7.33
CA SER A 19 11.47 1.98 -8.21
C SER A 19 12.27 3.14 -7.60
N ARG A 20 13.54 3.26 -7.98
CA ARG A 20 14.48 4.25 -7.45
C ARG A 20 13.95 5.68 -7.47
N ALA A 21 13.20 6.04 -8.49
CA ALA A 21 12.58 7.36 -8.61
C ALA A 21 11.65 7.74 -7.43
N ASN A 22 11.16 6.76 -6.67
CA ASN A 22 10.22 6.97 -5.58
C ASN A 22 10.85 6.83 -4.19
N PHE A 23 12.13 6.56 -4.06
CA PHE A 23 12.81 6.29 -2.77
C PHE A 23 12.57 7.40 -1.77
N GLU A 24 12.97 8.63 -2.11
CA GLU A 24 12.80 9.77 -1.21
C GLU A 24 11.33 9.99 -0.84
N PHE A 25 10.43 9.82 -1.81
CA PHE A 25 9.01 9.98 -1.54
C PHE A 25 8.49 8.97 -0.49
N VAL A 26 8.80 7.68 -0.63
CA VAL A 26 8.30 6.69 0.35
C VAL A 26 8.97 6.86 1.72
N ARG A 27 10.21 7.34 1.78
CA ARG A 27 10.87 7.71 3.04
C ARG A 27 10.13 8.86 3.74
N THR A 28 9.68 9.89 3.01
CA THR A 28 8.86 10.97 3.61
C THR A 28 7.52 10.50 4.14
N LEU A 29 7.07 9.31 3.73
CA LEU A 29 5.84 8.69 4.23
C LEU A 29 6.08 7.80 5.47
N GLY A 30 7.32 7.61 5.89
CA GLY A 30 7.69 6.78 7.03
C GLY A 30 8.18 5.38 6.68
N ALA A 31 8.69 5.14 5.47
CA ALA A 31 9.40 3.91 5.17
C ALA A 31 10.82 3.96 5.75
N ASP A 32 11.17 2.98 6.58
CA ASP A 32 12.49 2.84 7.19
C ASP A 32 13.47 2.23 6.19
N GLU A 33 13.05 1.22 5.44
CA GLU A 33 13.84 0.57 4.41
C GLU A 33 13.13 0.57 3.06
N VAL A 34 13.89 0.80 1.99
CA VAL A 34 13.35 0.87 0.62
C VAL A 34 14.16 -0.02 -0.29
N ILE A 35 13.46 -0.94 -0.97
CA ILE A 35 14.06 -1.93 -1.88
C ILE A 35 13.67 -1.57 -3.31
N ASP A 36 14.65 -1.48 -4.20
CA ASP A 36 14.42 -1.33 -5.64
C ASP A 36 14.04 -2.67 -6.25
N TYR A 37 12.76 -2.86 -6.56
CA TYR A 37 12.28 -4.11 -7.15
C TYR A 37 12.79 -4.34 -8.58
N THR A 38 13.37 -3.30 -9.22
CA THR A 38 13.94 -3.41 -10.57
C THR A 38 15.36 -3.98 -10.56
N GLU A 39 16.05 -3.88 -9.41
CA GLU A 39 17.43 -4.32 -9.24
C GLU A 39 17.56 -5.50 -8.28
N THR A 40 16.62 -5.63 -7.32
CA THR A 40 16.73 -6.59 -6.22
C THR A 40 15.42 -7.36 -6.05
N LYS A 41 15.52 -8.67 -6.01
CA LYS A 41 14.42 -9.52 -5.58
C LYS A 41 14.24 -9.34 -4.08
N PHE A 42 13.12 -8.75 -3.67
CA PHE A 42 12.88 -8.43 -2.26
C PHE A 42 12.89 -9.69 -1.37
N GLU A 43 12.44 -10.80 -1.89
CA GLU A 43 12.41 -12.09 -1.18
C GLU A 43 13.80 -12.65 -0.85
N ASP A 44 14.87 -12.17 -1.49
CA ASP A 44 16.23 -12.58 -1.18
C ASP A 44 16.81 -11.80 0.02
N VAL A 45 16.35 -10.57 0.25
CA VAL A 45 16.88 -9.64 1.24
C VAL A 45 15.95 -9.41 2.44
N VAL A 46 14.64 -9.64 2.28
CA VAL A 46 13.65 -9.50 3.36
C VAL A 46 13.36 -10.86 3.98
N LYS A 47 13.51 -10.97 5.30
CA LYS A 47 13.23 -12.20 6.06
C LYS A 47 12.54 -11.88 7.38
N ASP A 48 11.79 -12.85 7.86
CA ASP A 48 11.20 -12.87 9.21
C ASP A 48 10.31 -11.66 9.55
N VAL A 49 9.59 -11.11 8.56
CA VAL A 49 8.66 -10.01 8.80
C VAL A 49 7.37 -10.51 9.44
N ASP A 50 6.77 -9.67 10.30
CA ASP A 50 5.50 -9.96 10.97
C ASP A 50 4.32 -9.94 10.00
N MET A 51 4.37 -9.04 9.03
CA MET A 51 3.26 -8.79 8.12
C MET A 51 3.75 -8.38 6.73
N VAL A 52 3.11 -8.93 5.72
CA VAL A 52 3.18 -8.43 4.35
C VAL A 52 1.83 -7.82 3.98
N TYR A 53 1.84 -6.61 3.43
CA TYR A 53 0.67 -5.99 2.83
C TYR A 53 0.86 -5.91 1.31
N ASP A 54 0.15 -6.77 0.59
CA ASP A 54 0.27 -6.89 -0.86
C ASP A 54 -0.73 -6.00 -1.60
N ASN A 55 -0.19 -5.13 -2.49
CA ASN A 55 -0.94 -4.26 -3.40
C ASN A 55 -0.72 -4.60 -4.87
N VAL A 56 -0.01 -5.68 -5.16
CA VAL A 56 0.44 -6.03 -6.53
C VAL A 56 -0.25 -7.30 -7.01
N GLY A 57 -0.32 -8.31 -6.15
CA GLY A 57 -0.88 -9.62 -6.51
C GLY A 57 0.05 -10.48 -7.37
N GLY A 58 -0.49 -11.58 -7.90
CA GLY A 58 0.21 -12.48 -8.80
C GLY A 58 1.53 -12.99 -8.22
N GLU A 59 2.56 -13.06 -9.04
CA GLU A 59 3.88 -13.59 -8.65
C GLU A 59 4.50 -12.83 -7.47
N THR A 60 4.24 -11.54 -7.32
CA THR A 60 4.74 -10.76 -6.18
C THR A 60 4.15 -11.26 -4.87
N MET A 61 2.85 -11.53 -4.85
CA MET A 61 2.19 -12.12 -3.69
C MET A 61 2.75 -13.50 -3.38
N GLU A 62 2.95 -14.35 -4.40
CA GLU A 62 3.49 -15.70 -4.21
C GLU A 62 4.92 -15.69 -3.64
N ARG A 63 5.76 -14.78 -4.10
CA ARG A 63 7.13 -14.63 -3.58
C ARG A 63 7.15 -14.05 -2.16
N SER A 64 6.11 -13.33 -1.76
CA SER A 64 6.01 -12.72 -0.43
C SER A 64 5.87 -13.72 0.71
N TRP A 65 5.38 -14.94 0.45
CA TRP A 65 5.26 -15.97 1.47
C TRP A 65 6.58 -16.28 2.16
N GLN A 66 7.70 -16.27 1.41
CA GLN A 66 9.03 -16.63 1.92
C GLN A 66 9.65 -15.56 2.83
N THR A 67 9.05 -14.36 2.90
CA THR A 67 9.55 -13.28 3.72
C THR A 67 8.96 -13.26 5.12
N LEU A 68 7.86 -14.00 5.33
CA LEU A 68 7.13 -14.04 6.59
C LEU A 68 7.82 -14.93 7.62
N LYS A 69 7.87 -14.48 8.86
CA LYS A 69 8.17 -15.36 9.99
C LYS A 69 7.01 -16.30 10.28
N ARG A 70 7.28 -17.40 10.98
CA ARG A 70 6.22 -18.28 11.48
C ARG A 70 5.22 -17.51 12.36
N GLY A 71 3.92 -17.72 12.13
CA GLY A 71 2.84 -16.96 12.77
C GLY A 71 2.58 -15.57 12.20
N GLY A 72 3.38 -15.11 11.22
CA GLY A 72 3.17 -13.87 10.48
C GLY A 72 1.89 -13.89 9.65
N ILE A 73 1.59 -12.79 8.96
CA ILE A 73 0.37 -12.66 8.17
C ILE A 73 0.63 -11.99 6.81
N LEU A 74 0.06 -12.55 5.74
CA LEU A 74 -0.05 -11.90 4.43
C LEU A 74 -1.46 -11.34 4.26
N VAL A 75 -1.56 -10.03 4.01
CA VAL A 75 -2.82 -9.35 3.72
C VAL A 75 -2.79 -8.80 2.30
N SER A 76 -3.70 -9.23 1.43
CA SER A 76 -3.75 -8.72 0.05
C SER A 76 -4.97 -7.81 -0.17
N ALA A 77 -4.72 -6.66 -0.82
CA ALA A 77 -5.76 -5.75 -1.30
C ALA A 77 -6.24 -6.07 -2.72
N ILE A 78 -5.52 -6.93 -3.43
CA ILE A 78 -5.74 -7.20 -4.87
C ILE A 78 -6.19 -8.63 -5.10
N GLY A 79 -5.52 -9.60 -4.45
CA GLY A 79 -5.68 -11.03 -4.72
C GLY A 79 -6.39 -11.80 -3.61
N PHE A 80 -6.47 -13.10 -3.80
CA PHE A 80 -6.92 -14.07 -2.82
C PHE A 80 -5.71 -14.91 -2.39
N PRO A 81 -5.11 -14.64 -1.23
CA PRO A 81 -4.00 -15.47 -0.75
C PRO A 81 -4.50 -16.89 -0.44
N SER A 82 -3.66 -17.88 -0.73
CA SER A 82 -3.99 -19.29 -0.53
C SER A 82 -3.95 -19.66 0.96
N GLU A 83 -5.09 -20.09 1.49
CA GLU A 83 -5.16 -20.64 2.86
C GLU A 83 -4.36 -21.93 3.00
N GLU A 84 -4.30 -22.77 1.97
CA GLU A 84 -3.51 -24.00 1.96
C GLU A 84 -2.02 -23.69 2.09
N THR A 85 -1.51 -22.73 1.31
CA THR A 85 -0.12 -22.26 1.41
C THR A 85 0.17 -21.67 2.79
N ALA A 86 -0.73 -20.85 3.31
CA ALA A 86 -0.58 -20.25 4.64
C ALA A 86 -0.47 -21.33 5.74
N ASN A 87 -1.35 -22.33 5.70
CA ASN A 87 -1.33 -23.44 6.66
C ASN A 87 -0.05 -24.25 6.57
N THR A 88 0.42 -24.55 5.35
CA THR A 88 1.66 -25.30 5.13
C THR A 88 2.87 -24.58 5.70
N LEU A 89 2.93 -23.25 5.57
CA LEU A 89 4.03 -22.41 6.06
C LEU A 89 3.90 -22.01 7.53
N GLY A 90 2.79 -22.34 8.17
CA GLY A 90 2.50 -21.94 9.56
C GLY A 90 2.35 -20.44 9.72
N VAL A 91 1.76 -19.77 8.73
CA VAL A 91 1.43 -18.33 8.71
C VAL A 91 -0.07 -18.13 8.55
N ARG A 92 -0.51 -16.90 8.60
CA ARG A 92 -1.91 -16.51 8.36
C ARG A 92 -2.04 -15.77 7.04
N CYS A 93 -3.26 -15.72 6.52
CA CYS A 93 -3.56 -14.85 5.40
C CYS A 93 -4.93 -14.20 5.54
N ALA A 94 -5.09 -13.05 4.89
CA ALA A 94 -6.36 -12.35 4.80
C ALA A 94 -6.44 -11.55 3.50
N ARG A 95 -7.67 -11.31 3.06
CA ARG A 95 -7.96 -10.33 2.00
C ARG A 95 -8.58 -9.09 2.63
N VAL A 96 -8.22 -7.93 2.09
CA VAL A 96 -8.89 -6.68 2.46
C VAL A 96 -10.34 -6.72 1.96
N MET A 97 -11.28 -6.58 2.89
CA MET A 97 -12.71 -6.52 2.60
C MET A 97 -13.23 -5.14 2.97
N LEU A 98 -14.18 -4.63 2.17
CA LEU A 98 -14.88 -3.41 2.55
C LEU A 98 -15.71 -3.67 3.82
N PRO A 99 -15.59 -2.82 4.84
CA PRO A 99 -16.37 -2.97 6.06
C PRO A 99 -17.85 -2.72 5.79
N LYS A 100 -18.72 -3.35 6.58
CA LYS A 100 -20.17 -3.11 6.51
C LYS A 100 -20.52 -1.66 6.88
N ASP A 101 -19.83 -1.10 7.85
CA ASP A 101 -19.96 0.30 8.27
C ASP A 101 -18.81 1.16 7.70
N ILE A 102 -19.00 1.61 6.47
CA ILE A 102 -18.05 2.48 5.80
C ILE A 102 -18.00 3.89 6.42
N LYS A 103 -19.08 4.34 7.06
CA LYS A 103 -19.14 5.67 7.68
C LYS A 103 -18.16 5.77 8.84
N TYR A 104 -18.12 4.73 9.69
CA TYR A 104 -17.15 4.65 10.77
C TYR A 104 -15.71 4.76 10.27
N ILE A 105 -15.36 3.97 9.25
CA ILE A 105 -14.01 4.00 8.68
C ILE A 105 -13.67 5.36 8.08
N LEU A 106 -14.60 6.00 7.38
CA LEU A 106 -14.38 7.33 6.82
C LEU A 106 -14.18 8.38 7.93
N SER A 107 -14.93 8.31 9.03
CA SER A 107 -14.70 9.18 10.19
C SER A 107 -13.31 9.00 10.78
N GLU A 108 -12.86 7.76 10.98
CA GLU A 108 -11.50 7.49 11.48
C GLU A 108 -10.42 8.06 10.54
N VAL A 109 -10.58 7.86 9.22
CA VAL A 109 -9.66 8.42 8.22
C VAL A 109 -9.66 9.95 8.27
N THR A 110 -10.84 10.58 8.39
CA THR A 110 -10.98 12.04 8.52
C THR A 110 -10.24 12.53 9.76
N ASN A 111 -10.46 11.93 10.92
CA ASN A 111 -9.77 12.29 12.16
C ASN A 111 -8.24 12.19 12.02
N LEU A 112 -7.73 11.14 11.35
CA LEU A 112 -6.30 11.00 11.11
C LEU A 112 -5.73 12.11 10.20
N VAL A 113 -6.51 12.52 9.19
CA VAL A 113 -6.11 13.61 8.27
C VAL A 113 -6.14 14.93 8.98
N GLU A 114 -7.19 15.26 9.75
CA GLU A 114 -7.34 16.51 10.52
C GLU A 114 -6.26 16.65 11.59
N ALA A 115 -5.89 15.53 12.24
CA ALA A 115 -4.79 15.49 13.20
C ALA A 115 -3.39 15.58 12.54
N GLY A 116 -3.30 15.59 11.20
CA GLY A 116 -2.03 15.60 10.47
C GLY A 116 -1.26 14.26 10.47
N ASN A 117 -1.87 13.21 11.01
CA ASN A 117 -1.28 11.88 11.13
C ASN A 117 -1.36 11.07 9.83
N LEU A 118 -2.24 11.43 8.93
CA LEU A 118 -2.36 10.86 7.59
C LEU A 118 -2.42 11.98 6.55
N LYS A 119 -1.48 12.00 5.62
CA LYS A 119 -1.38 13.06 4.60
C LYS A 119 -1.76 12.51 3.22
N PRO A 120 -2.91 12.91 2.67
CA PRO A 120 -3.23 12.65 1.28
C PRO A 120 -2.24 13.38 0.37
N HIS A 121 -1.63 12.64 -0.56
CA HIS A 121 -0.79 13.25 -1.58
C HIS A 121 -1.58 13.43 -2.86
N ILE A 122 -1.86 14.66 -3.24
CA ILE A 122 -2.58 15.01 -4.47
C ILE A 122 -1.56 15.28 -5.56
N ARG A 123 -1.55 14.43 -6.58
CA ARG A 123 -0.69 14.56 -7.76
C ARG A 123 -1.13 15.71 -8.66
N LYS A 124 -2.43 15.78 -8.92
CA LYS A 124 -3.01 16.79 -9.78
C LYS A 124 -4.50 17.00 -9.50
N LEU A 125 -4.91 18.26 -9.52
CA LEU A 125 -6.28 18.67 -9.47
C LEU A 125 -6.75 19.07 -10.88
N PHE A 126 -7.89 18.55 -11.31
CA PHE A 126 -8.52 18.92 -12.57
C PHE A 126 -9.91 19.49 -12.32
N PRO A 127 -10.33 20.53 -13.02
CA PRO A 127 -11.73 20.93 -13.03
C PRO A 127 -12.58 19.81 -13.69
N MET A 128 -13.84 19.68 -13.29
CA MET A 128 -14.73 18.61 -13.77
C MET A 128 -14.82 18.53 -15.29
N LYS A 129 -14.81 19.68 -15.99
CA LYS A 129 -14.80 19.76 -17.46
C LYS A 129 -13.58 19.08 -18.13
N GLN A 130 -12.53 18.80 -17.38
CA GLN A 130 -11.33 18.13 -17.85
C GLN A 130 -11.25 16.66 -17.35
N ALA A 131 -12.37 16.05 -16.96
CA ALA A 131 -12.39 14.67 -16.46
C ALA A 131 -11.77 13.67 -17.45
N ALA A 132 -11.99 13.84 -18.76
CA ALA A 132 -11.37 12.99 -19.79
C ALA A 132 -9.83 13.04 -19.73
N GLN A 133 -9.24 14.22 -19.52
CA GLN A 133 -7.78 14.38 -19.38
C GLN A 133 -7.27 13.74 -18.08
N ALA A 134 -8.05 13.83 -17.01
CA ALA A 134 -7.74 13.16 -15.75
C ALA A 134 -7.72 11.63 -15.92
N HIS A 135 -8.68 11.06 -16.69
CA HIS A 135 -8.69 9.63 -17.02
C HIS A 135 -7.46 9.22 -17.82
N VAL A 136 -7.10 9.93 -18.88
CA VAL A 136 -5.89 9.67 -19.67
C VAL A 136 -4.65 9.65 -18.77
N LEU A 137 -4.53 10.62 -17.86
CA LEU A 137 -3.42 10.63 -16.90
C LEU A 137 -3.46 9.44 -15.92
N CYS A 138 -4.65 9.01 -15.50
CA CYS A 138 -4.83 7.87 -14.61
C CYS A 138 -4.42 6.55 -15.29
N GLU A 139 -4.75 6.39 -16.57
CA GLU A 139 -4.43 5.21 -17.38
C GLU A 139 -2.93 4.99 -17.56
N THR A 140 -2.11 6.03 -17.44
CA THR A 140 -0.65 5.88 -17.48
C THR A 140 -0.11 4.98 -16.37
N ARG A 141 -0.87 4.77 -15.29
CA ARG A 141 -0.50 4.00 -14.08
C ARG A 141 0.82 4.45 -13.44
N HIS A 142 1.39 5.55 -13.88
CA HIS A 142 2.61 6.12 -13.35
C HIS A 142 2.32 7.38 -12.54
N GLY A 143 3.19 7.66 -11.57
CA GLY A 143 3.16 8.88 -10.76
C GLY A 143 2.69 8.68 -9.34
N ARG A 144 2.94 9.72 -8.53
CA ARG A 144 2.73 9.70 -7.08
C ARG A 144 1.44 10.43 -6.72
N GLY A 145 0.64 9.83 -5.85
CA GLY A 145 -0.55 10.50 -5.30
C GLY A 145 -1.82 10.30 -6.11
N ARG A 146 -2.86 11.01 -5.69
CA ARG A 146 -4.21 10.93 -6.24
C ARG A 146 -4.45 12.03 -7.27
N ILE A 147 -5.24 11.69 -8.28
CA ILE A 147 -5.84 12.66 -9.19
C ILE A 147 -7.21 13.00 -8.62
N VAL A 148 -7.51 14.28 -8.50
CA VAL A 148 -8.75 14.77 -7.91
C VAL A 148 -9.49 15.62 -8.95
N LEU A 149 -10.80 15.44 -9.06
CA LEU A 149 -11.68 16.30 -9.84
C LEU A 149 -12.33 17.34 -8.91
N HIS A 150 -12.19 18.62 -9.24
CA HIS A 150 -12.87 19.71 -8.59
C HIS A 150 -14.25 19.88 -9.23
N ILE A 151 -15.31 19.68 -8.47
CA ILE A 151 -16.69 19.58 -8.99
C ILE A 151 -17.40 20.93 -8.92
N ALA A 152 -17.17 21.68 -7.85
CA ALA A 152 -17.79 22.99 -7.62
C ALA A 152 -16.86 23.90 -6.81
N ASP A 153 -17.05 25.21 -6.97
CA ASP A 153 -16.46 26.25 -6.14
C ASP A 153 -17.31 26.46 -4.88
#